data_e8ba98ce11e0e6e871e585a4e68a017d
#
_entry.id   e8ba98ce11e0e6e871e585a4e68a017d
#
_cell.length_a   1.000
_cell.length_b   1.000
_cell.length_c   1.000
_cell.angle_alpha   90.00
_cell.angle_beta   90.00
_cell.angle_gamma   90.00
#
_symmetry.space_group_name_H-M   'P 1'
#
loop_
_entity.id
_entity.type
_entity.pdbx_description
1 polymer ?
#
loop_
_entity_poly.entity_id
_entity_poly.type
_entity_poly.pdbx_seq_one_letter_code
_entity_poly.pdbx_strand_id
1 'polypeptide(L)'
;EPIGFTLPAGTMLGLDRPTSTEKVAQSAWDRLWWNQEAVRYLEWIARDDRDFREVLTGKSTLVNGPLVQFYKHQAPATCCGSGWLFGYDKPEALVDPTRLPALAVTDTATWKLADRGPRASGILTMPVFLTKFGTRRARAHAVYNVFQCRQFVADEVKLEPSTEVDLTKRSGCATCHATLEPMSAFFTRVLESDWTYLPAANFPADNEKCKGDPLKMSTQCKAYYDPAFTGASQSLLRGAYGSVANADAGPSGLAAKIAASPEFPSCVVQNVAGSFLGRPLGADDAPMRARLEKTFVDGGFKLRALVKALVHEAAYRSANNLTSDAWRDSEGK
;
A
#
# COMPACT_ATOMS: atom_id res chain seq x y z
N GLU A 1 -3.91 -15.19 -9.22
CA GLU A 1 -3.37 -14.82 -10.53
C GLU A 1 -3.54 -13.32 -10.71
N PRO A 2 -2.50 -12.57 -11.06
CA PRO A 2 -2.72 -11.21 -11.51
C PRO A 2 -3.51 -11.29 -12.81
N ILE A 3 -4.70 -10.73 -12.79
CA ILE A 3 -5.59 -10.67 -13.93
C ILE A 3 -4.82 -10.02 -15.09
N GLY A 4 -4.47 -10.84 -16.10
CA GLY A 4 -4.21 -10.44 -17.47
C GLY A 4 -3.39 -9.17 -17.74
N PHE A 5 -2.37 -8.86 -16.94
CA PHE A 5 -1.47 -7.78 -17.27
C PHE A 5 -0.48 -8.26 -18.31
N THR A 6 -0.76 -7.94 -19.55
CA THR A 6 0.22 -8.10 -20.63
C THR A 6 1.10 -6.85 -20.61
N LEU A 7 2.31 -6.99 -20.10
CA LEU A 7 3.31 -5.93 -20.24
C LEU A 7 3.48 -5.62 -21.75
N PRO A 8 3.68 -4.36 -22.12
CA PRO A 8 3.93 -3.98 -23.50
C PRO A 8 5.10 -4.77 -24.10
N ALA A 9 5.07 -4.99 -25.40
CA ALA A 9 6.18 -5.57 -26.14
C ALA A 9 7.51 -4.88 -25.76
N GLY A 10 8.55 -5.66 -25.49
CA GLY A 10 9.86 -5.13 -25.09
C GLY A 10 10.04 -4.85 -23.60
N THR A 11 9.21 -5.39 -22.73
CA THR A 11 9.28 -5.21 -21.28
C THR A 11 10.45 -5.96 -20.61
N MET A 12 10.38 -6.26 -19.30
CA MET A 12 11.51 -6.71 -18.48
C MET A 12 12.35 -7.84 -19.07
N LEU A 13 11.77 -8.72 -19.90
CA LEU A 13 12.52 -9.77 -20.59
C LEU A 13 12.88 -9.44 -22.04
N GLY A 14 12.56 -8.23 -22.54
CA GLY A 14 12.81 -7.85 -23.91
C GLY A 14 11.98 -8.63 -24.96
N LEU A 15 10.84 -9.17 -24.58
CA LEU A 15 10.01 -10.03 -25.41
C LEU A 15 8.99 -9.19 -26.18
N ASP A 16 9.06 -9.18 -27.51
CA ASP A 16 8.11 -8.45 -28.34
C ASP A 16 6.71 -9.09 -28.37
N ARG A 17 6.63 -10.42 -28.36
CA ARG A 17 5.38 -11.20 -28.36
C ARG A 17 5.58 -12.48 -27.54
N PRO A 18 5.49 -12.41 -26.21
CA PRO A 18 5.79 -13.56 -25.38
C PRO A 18 4.76 -14.69 -25.60
N THR A 19 5.27 -15.93 -25.68
CA THR A 19 4.45 -17.15 -25.62
C THR A 19 3.81 -17.30 -24.25
N SER A 20 2.87 -18.25 -24.09
CA SER A 20 2.25 -18.51 -22.78
C SER A 20 3.28 -18.89 -21.70
N THR A 21 4.30 -19.67 -22.07
CA THR A 21 5.39 -20.07 -21.16
C THR A 21 6.26 -18.87 -20.77
N GLU A 22 6.60 -18.00 -21.72
CA GLU A 22 7.36 -16.79 -21.48
C GLU A 22 6.59 -15.77 -20.63
N LYS A 23 5.26 -15.67 -20.80
CA LYS A 23 4.40 -14.86 -19.92
C LYS A 23 4.44 -15.36 -18.46
N VAL A 24 4.46 -16.65 -18.23
CA VAL A 24 4.61 -17.23 -16.89
C VAL A 24 5.98 -16.89 -16.32
N ALA A 25 7.05 -17.05 -17.09
CA ALA A 25 8.41 -16.70 -16.70
C ALA A 25 8.54 -15.20 -16.39
N GLN A 26 7.97 -14.34 -17.22
CA GLN A 26 7.93 -12.90 -17.01
C GLN A 26 7.19 -12.54 -15.72
N SER A 27 6.02 -13.12 -15.48
CA SER A 27 5.24 -12.89 -14.26
C SER A 27 5.98 -13.32 -12.99
N ALA A 28 6.79 -14.39 -13.06
CA ALA A 28 7.63 -14.81 -11.94
C ALA A 28 8.80 -13.83 -11.73
N TRP A 29 9.41 -13.35 -12.81
CA TRP A 29 10.46 -12.33 -12.81
C TRP A 29 9.98 -11.02 -12.20
N ASP A 30 8.82 -10.53 -12.62
CA ASP A 30 8.22 -9.30 -12.10
C ASP A 30 8.00 -9.40 -10.59
N ARG A 31 7.38 -10.50 -10.13
CA ARG A 31 7.14 -10.73 -8.71
C ARG A 31 8.43 -10.80 -7.90
N LEU A 32 9.49 -11.37 -8.45
CA LEU A 32 10.79 -11.39 -7.79
C LEU A 32 11.28 -9.97 -7.50
N TRP A 33 11.26 -9.10 -8.52
CA TRP A 33 11.80 -7.75 -8.38
C TRP A 33 10.90 -6.84 -7.55
N TRP A 34 9.58 -6.98 -7.61
CA TRP A 34 8.66 -6.24 -6.72
C TRP A 34 8.87 -6.61 -5.25
N ASN A 35 9.08 -7.89 -4.95
CA ASN A 35 9.41 -8.32 -3.59
C ASN A 35 10.78 -7.78 -3.15
N GLN A 36 11.78 -7.86 -4.02
CA GLN A 36 13.12 -7.33 -3.72
C GLN A 36 13.09 -5.81 -3.50
N GLU A 37 12.32 -5.06 -4.26
CA GLU A 37 12.13 -3.62 -4.05
C GLU A 37 11.67 -3.33 -2.62
N ALA A 38 10.62 -3.98 -2.15
CA ALA A 38 10.08 -3.75 -0.82
C ALA A 38 11.10 -4.13 0.28
N VAL A 39 11.78 -5.27 0.12
CA VAL A 39 12.82 -5.72 1.07
C VAL A 39 13.96 -4.70 1.11
N ARG A 40 14.50 -4.30 -0.04
CA ARG A 40 15.59 -3.32 -0.13
C ARG A 40 15.19 -1.96 0.42
N TYR A 41 13.96 -1.56 0.22
CA TYR A 41 13.44 -0.31 0.77
C TYR A 41 13.41 -0.33 2.30
N LEU A 42 12.92 -1.42 2.91
CA LEU A 42 12.92 -1.59 4.36
C LEU A 42 14.34 -1.69 4.92
N GLU A 43 15.23 -2.45 4.27
CA GLU A 43 16.64 -2.52 4.61
C GLU A 43 17.31 -1.14 4.59
N TRP A 44 17.02 -0.33 3.57
CA TRP A 44 17.55 1.02 3.45
C TRP A 44 17.10 1.92 4.60
N ILE A 45 15.80 1.90 4.93
CA ILE A 45 15.26 2.67 6.07
C ILE A 45 15.97 2.25 7.37
N ALA A 46 16.11 0.96 7.61
CA ALA A 46 16.71 0.43 8.83
C ALA A 46 18.23 0.67 8.89
N ARG A 47 18.96 0.41 7.77
CA ARG A 47 20.41 0.53 7.69
C ARG A 47 20.87 1.97 7.83
N ASP A 48 20.18 2.90 7.18
CA ASP A 48 20.54 4.32 7.18
C ASP A 48 19.90 5.07 8.36
N ASP A 49 19.32 4.31 9.30
CA ASP A 49 18.69 4.81 10.53
C ASP A 49 17.69 5.94 10.26
N ARG A 50 16.85 5.74 9.26
CA ARG A 50 15.85 6.70 8.82
C ARG A 50 14.60 6.64 9.70
N ASP A 51 13.77 7.65 9.60
CA ASP A 51 12.44 7.65 10.25
C ASP A 51 11.59 6.51 9.67
N PHE A 52 11.20 5.55 10.52
CA PHE A 52 10.45 4.38 10.07
C PHE A 52 9.06 4.71 9.50
N ARG A 53 8.52 5.89 9.78
CA ARG A 53 7.29 6.36 9.14
C ARG A 53 7.43 6.50 7.62
N GLU A 54 8.65 6.59 7.11
CA GLU A 54 8.91 6.57 5.67
C GLU A 54 8.45 5.27 5.00
N VAL A 55 8.26 4.18 5.74
CA VAL A 55 7.64 2.96 5.19
C VAL A 55 6.28 3.25 4.56
N LEU A 56 5.56 4.25 5.08
CA LEU A 56 4.27 4.73 4.57
C LEU A 56 4.40 6.00 3.75
N THR A 57 5.21 6.97 4.18
CA THR A 57 5.21 8.34 3.65
C THR A 57 6.30 8.60 2.61
N GLY A 58 7.26 7.68 2.45
CA GLY A 58 8.42 7.90 1.59
C GLY A 58 8.07 8.05 0.11
N LYS A 59 8.81 8.93 -0.55
CA LYS A 59 8.67 9.20 -1.99
C LYS A 59 9.72 8.50 -2.85
N SER A 60 10.73 7.96 -2.22
CA SER A 60 11.83 7.26 -2.90
C SER A 60 11.73 5.76 -2.72
N THR A 61 12.44 5.03 -3.55
CA THR A 61 12.64 3.59 -3.45
C THR A 61 14.01 3.20 -3.99
N LEU A 62 14.40 1.94 -3.86
CA LEU A 62 15.58 1.37 -4.50
C LEU A 62 15.16 0.57 -5.72
N VAL A 63 15.79 0.86 -6.85
CA VAL A 63 15.51 0.19 -8.13
C VAL A 63 16.77 -0.39 -8.75
N ASN A 64 16.61 -1.48 -9.48
CA ASN A 64 17.59 -2.05 -10.39
C ASN A 64 17.10 -1.97 -11.84
N GLY A 65 17.84 -2.52 -12.78
CA GLY A 65 17.50 -2.47 -14.20
C GLY A 65 16.11 -3.02 -14.53
N PRO A 66 15.73 -4.23 -14.08
CA PRO A 66 14.36 -4.76 -14.25
C PRO A 66 13.27 -3.83 -13.73
N LEU A 67 13.42 -3.27 -12.53
CA LEU A 67 12.43 -2.35 -11.94
C LEU A 67 12.34 -1.03 -12.71
N VAL A 68 13.47 -0.48 -13.14
CA VAL A 68 13.48 0.71 -14.01
C VAL A 68 12.72 0.44 -15.29
N GLN A 69 12.96 -0.70 -15.93
CA GLN A 69 12.26 -1.10 -17.14
C GLN A 69 10.76 -1.24 -16.87
N PHE A 70 10.38 -1.93 -15.80
CA PHE A 70 8.99 -2.07 -15.38
C PHE A 70 8.32 -0.70 -15.21
N TYR A 71 8.88 0.19 -14.40
CA TYR A 71 8.32 1.51 -14.14
C TYR A 71 8.25 2.41 -15.39
N LYS A 72 9.20 2.31 -16.31
CA LYS A 72 9.16 3.06 -17.59
C LYS A 72 8.03 2.59 -18.50
N HIS A 73 7.67 1.32 -18.44
CA HIS A 73 6.62 0.73 -19.27
C HIS A 73 5.27 0.58 -18.56
N GLN A 74 5.15 1.10 -17.34
CA GLN A 74 3.86 1.32 -16.67
C GLN A 74 3.02 2.43 -17.32
N ALA A 75 3.23 2.71 -18.58
CA ALA A 75 2.31 3.56 -19.30
C ALA A 75 0.89 2.98 -19.17
N PRO A 76 -0.13 3.83 -19.04
CA PRO A 76 -1.51 3.39 -19.03
C PRO A 76 -1.67 2.44 -20.18
N ALA A 77 -2.07 1.22 -19.86
CA ALA A 77 -2.12 0.18 -20.85
C ALA A 77 -2.94 0.65 -22.05
N THR A 78 -2.29 0.85 -23.16
CA THR A 78 -2.92 0.78 -24.47
C THR A 78 -3.32 -0.68 -24.74
N CYS A 79 -3.58 -1.40 -23.67
CA CYS A 79 -4.07 -2.75 -23.73
C CYS A 79 -5.42 -2.74 -24.43
N CYS A 80 -5.56 -3.65 -25.36
CA CYS A 80 -6.84 -4.10 -25.88
C CYS A 80 -7.55 -3.14 -26.83
N GLY A 81 -6.80 -2.34 -27.56
CA GLY A 81 -7.37 -1.37 -28.51
C GLY A 81 -7.83 -0.11 -27.78
N SER A 82 -7.63 1.01 -28.41
CA SER A 82 -7.90 2.35 -27.89
C SER A 82 -9.35 2.65 -27.48
N GLY A 83 -10.23 1.69 -27.53
CA GLY A 83 -11.64 1.83 -27.16
C GLY A 83 -11.98 1.39 -25.75
N TRP A 84 -11.09 0.69 -25.07
CA TRP A 84 -11.43 0.14 -23.75
C TRP A 84 -11.23 1.12 -22.61
N LEU A 85 -10.21 1.93 -22.68
CA LEU A 85 -9.99 2.99 -21.71
C LEU A 85 -10.43 4.34 -22.31
N PHE A 86 -11.73 4.43 -22.62
CA PHE A 86 -12.46 5.68 -22.58
C PHE A 86 -11.81 6.87 -23.29
N GLY A 87 -11.64 6.85 -24.53
CA GLY A 87 -11.28 7.84 -25.53
C GLY A 87 -11.01 9.32 -25.20
N TYR A 88 -11.07 9.73 -23.95
CA TYR A 88 -11.02 11.14 -23.57
C TYR A 88 -9.90 11.45 -22.57
N ASP A 89 -9.91 10.84 -21.39
CA ASP A 89 -8.97 11.22 -20.34
C ASP A 89 -8.19 9.96 -19.94
N LYS A 90 -6.92 9.95 -20.24
CA LYS A 90 -6.08 8.78 -19.97
C LYS A 90 -5.69 8.77 -18.49
N PRO A 91 -5.81 7.62 -17.81
CA PRO A 91 -5.10 7.40 -16.55
C PRO A 91 -3.61 7.69 -16.75
N GLU A 92 -2.94 8.10 -15.69
CA GLU A 92 -1.52 8.40 -15.71
C GLU A 92 -0.73 7.30 -15.01
N ALA A 93 0.57 7.20 -15.29
CA ALA A 93 1.45 6.34 -14.54
C ALA A 93 1.52 6.78 -13.07
N LEU A 94 1.54 5.81 -12.14
CA LEU A 94 1.67 6.09 -10.72
C LEU A 94 3.06 6.64 -10.38
N VAL A 95 4.09 6.19 -11.09
CA VAL A 95 5.47 6.64 -10.98
C VAL A 95 5.86 7.44 -12.21
N ASP A 96 6.45 8.61 -12.00
CA ASP A 96 6.98 9.42 -13.10
C ASP A 96 8.26 8.76 -13.68
N PRO A 97 8.22 8.23 -14.90
CA PRO A 97 9.36 7.52 -15.48
C PRO A 97 10.58 8.42 -15.73
N THR A 98 10.40 9.73 -15.81
CA THR A 98 11.50 10.68 -16.04
C THR A 98 12.41 10.85 -14.81
N ARG A 99 11.92 10.44 -13.64
CA ARG A 99 12.65 10.50 -12.35
C ARG A 99 13.49 9.25 -12.07
N LEU A 100 13.42 8.26 -12.95
CA LEU A 100 14.11 6.99 -12.76
C LEU A 100 15.56 7.07 -13.26
N PRO A 101 16.51 6.43 -12.58
CA PRO A 101 17.89 6.37 -13.03
C PRO A 101 18.02 5.56 -14.34
N ALA A 102 19.04 5.87 -15.12
CA ALA A 102 19.39 5.05 -16.28
C ALA A 102 20.10 3.76 -15.81
N LEU A 103 19.45 2.61 -16.05
CA LEU A 103 19.99 1.27 -15.81
C LEU A 103 19.55 0.37 -16.97
N ALA A 104 20.47 -0.52 -17.40
CA ALA A 104 20.13 -1.55 -18.39
C ALA A 104 19.19 -2.58 -17.75
N VAL A 105 18.22 -3.09 -18.50
CA VAL A 105 17.26 -4.11 -18.00
C VAL A 105 17.95 -5.35 -17.45
N THR A 106 19.13 -5.69 -18.00
CA THR A 106 19.94 -6.82 -17.57
C THR A 106 20.78 -6.56 -16.31
N ASP A 107 20.85 -5.32 -15.83
CA ASP A 107 21.58 -4.97 -14.61
C ASP A 107 20.71 -5.27 -13.39
N THR A 108 20.85 -6.49 -12.90
CA THR A 108 20.14 -7.00 -11.72
C THR A 108 20.88 -6.73 -10.41
N ALA A 109 22.15 -6.37 -10.47
CA ALA A 109 23.04 -6.25 -9.32
C ALA A 109 23.10 -4.82 -8.76
N THR A 110 23.06 -3.82 -9.63
CA THR A 110 23.15 -2.40 -9.23
C THR A 110 21.81 -1.89 -8.74
N TRP A 111 21.78 -1.45 -7.49
CA TRP A 111 20.63 -0.80 -6.89
C TRP A 111 20.87 0.69 -6.73
N LYS A 112 19.95 1.51 -7.21
CA LYS A 112 20.01 2.97 -7.11
C LYS A 112 18.77 3.53 -6.46
N LEU A 113 18.95 4.58 -5.67
CA LEU A 113 17.83 5.36 -5.15
C LEU A 113 17.10 6.06 -6.30
N ALA A 114 15.79 5.95 -6.32
CA ALA A 114 14.91 6.59 -7.30
C ALA A 114 13.81 7.37 -6.60
N ASP A 115 13.53 8.58 -7.09
CA ASP A 115 12.36 9.36 -6.71
C ASP A 115 11.17 8.87 -7.54
N ARG A 116 10.13 8.40 -6.88
CA ARG A 116 8.90 7.93 -7.52
C ARG A 116 7.87 9.04 -7.77
N GLY A 117 8.18 10.26 -7.36
CA GLY A 117 7.31 11.43 -7.57
C GLY A 117 6.25 11.61 -6.47
N PRO A 118 5.41 12.66 -6.65
CA PRO A 118 4.50 13.13 -5.60
C PRO A 118 3.40 12.12 -5.22
N ARG A 119 3.02 11.23 -6.15
CA ARG A 119 1.98 10.22 -5.94
C ARG A 119 2.45 9.02 -5.13
N ALA A 120 3.76 8.85 -4.99
CA ALA A 120 4.33 7.76 -4.20
C ALA A 120 3.96 7.90 -2.72
N SER A 121 3.80 6.76 -2.07
CA SER A 121 3.50 6.69 -0.64
C SER A 121 4.07 5.40 -0.06
N GLY A 122 5.38 5.39 0.17
CA GLY A 122 6.08 4.25 0.70
C GLY A 122 5.64 2.93 0.05
N ILE A 123 5.43 1.92 0.86
CA ILE A 123 4.98 0.59 0.40
C ILE A 123 3.55 0.61 -0.18
N LEU A 124 2.70 1.55 0.23
CA LEU A 124 1.28 1.60 -0.17
C LEU A 124 1.09 1.77 -1.68
N THR A 125 2.10 2.27 -2.37
CA THR A 125 2.08 2.49 -3.82
C THR A 125 3.13 1.65 -4.56
N MET A 126 3.74 0.67 -3.88
CA MET A 126 4.65 -0.28 -4.52
C MET A 126 3.88 -1.41 -5.22
N PRO A 127 4.38 -1.93 -6.34
CA PRO A 127 3.74 -3.00 -7.09
C PRO A 127 3.42 -4.23 -6.24
N VAL A 128 4.31 -4.62 -5.33
CA VAL A 128 4.10 -5.77 -4.43
C VAL A 128 2.86 -5.60 -3.56
N PHE A 129 2.63 -4.41 -3.00
CA PHE A 129 1.46 -4.13 -2.17
C PHE A 129 0.18 -4.06 -3.01
N LEU A 130 0.23 -3.33 -4.11
CA LEU A 130 -0.91 -3.13 -5.00
C LEU A 130 -1.38 -4.43 -5.65
N THR A 131 -0.46 -5.33 -5.97
CA THR A 131 -0.76 -6.65 -6.55
C THR A 131 -1.27 -7.63 -5.51
N LYS A 132 -0.61 -7.69 -4.34
CA LYS A 132 -1.04 -8.56 -3.24
C LYS A 132 -2.44 -8.20 -2.74
N PHE A 133 -2.75 -6.92 -2.70
CA PHE A 133 -4.02 -6.37 -2.27
C PHE A 133 -4.70 -5.65 -3.45
N GLY A 134 -5.23 -6.45 -4.41
CA GLY A 134 -5.70 -5.97 -5.71
C GLY A 134 -6.91 -5.04 -5.66
N THR A 135 -7.69 -5.02 -4.57
CA THR A 135 -8.87 -4.15 -4.41
C THR A 135 -8.66 -3.07 -3.37
N ARG A 136 -9.39 -1.96 -3.47
CA ARG A 136 -9.34 -0.85 -2.51
C ARG A 136 -9.59 -1.32 -1.07
N ARG A 137 -10.61 -2.17 -0.88
CA ARG A 137 -10.95 -2.72 0.44
C ARG A 137 -9.85 -3.62 0.98
N ALA A 138 -9.27 -4.46 0.14
CA ALA A 138 -8.13 -5.31 0.55
C ALA A 138 -6.92 -4.45 0.95
N ARG A 139 -6.62 -3.37 0.23
CA ARG A 139 -5.57 -2.41 0.57
C ARG A 139 -5.84 -1.73 1.91
N ALA A 140 -7.06 -1.23 2.12
CA ALA A 140 -7.46 -0.61 3.37
C ALA A 140 -7.40 -1.60 4.55
N HIS A 141 -7.90 -2.82 4.36
CA HIS A 141 -7.81 -3.88 5.37
C HIS A 141 -6.36 -4.21 5.72
N ALA A 142 -5.47 -4.32 4.72
CA ALA A 142 -4.05 -4.56 4.94
C ALA A 142 -3.40 -3.44 5.77
N VAL A 143 -3.71 -2.17 5.47
CA VAL A 143 -3.21 -1.02 6.24
C VAL A 143 -3.70 -1.09 7.69
N TYR A 144 -4.98 -1.35 7.90
CA TYR A 144 -5.60 -1.46 9.22
C TYR A 144 -4.96 -2.57 10.07
N ASN A 145 -4.70 -3.71 9.44
CA ASN A 145 -4.09 -4.86 10.10
C ASN A 145 -2.59 -4.64 10.37
N VAL A 146 -1.83 -4.29 9.34
CA VAL A 146 -0.36 -4.29 9.39
C VAL A 146 0.20 -3.08 10.14
N PHE A 147 -0.43 -1.91 10.02
CA PHE A 147 0.11 -0.65 10.55
C PHE A 147 -0.66 -0.07 11.74
N GLN A 148 -1.82 -0.64 12.07
CA GLN A 148 -2.58 -0.28 13.26
C GLN A 148 -2.84 -1.47 14.19
N CYS A 149 -2.40 -2.69 13.82
CA CYS A 149 -2.61 -3.93 14.55
C CYS A 149 -4.08 -4.17 14.91
N ARG A 150 -4.99 -3.80 14.01
CA ARG A 150 -6.44 -3.94 14.17
C ARG A 150 -7.00 -4.88 13.10
N GLN A 151 -8.07 -5.56 13.43
CA GLN A 151 -8.75 -6.46 12.51
C GLN A 151 -10.24 -6.12 12.44
N PHE A 152 -10.82 -6.33 11.27
CA PHE A 152 -12.27 -6.34 11.14
C PHE A 152 -12.76 -7.74 11.53
N VAL A 153 -13.27 -7.86 12.75
CA VAL A 153 -13.82 -9.11 13.26
C VAL A 153 -15.32 -9.10 13.02
N ALA A 154 -15.79 -10.09 12.30
CA ALA A 154 -17.21 -10.29 12.05
C ALA A 154 -17.75 -11.35 13.02
N ASP A 155 -17.70 -11.06 14.33
CA ASP A 155 -18.29 -11.95 15.33
C ASP A 155 -19.82 -11.91 15.18
N GLU A 156 -20.41 -13.03 14.74
CA GLU A 156 -21.85 -13.31 14.69
C GLU A 156 -22.73 -12.20 14.07
N VAL A 157 -22.22 -11.48 13.07
CA VAL A 157 -23.01 -10.47 12.38
C VAL A 157 -24.13 -11.15 11.59
N LYS A 158 -25.36 -11.04 12.09
CA LYS A 158 -26.54 -11.46 11.32
C LYS A 158 -26.78 -10.46 10.19
N LEU A 159 -26.72 -10.97 8.96
CA LEU A 159 -27.05 -10.17 7.78
C LEU A 159 -28.54 -10.32 7.47
N GLU A 160 -29.28 -9.28 7.76
CA GLU A 160 -30.69 -9.20 7.38
C GLU A 160 -30.84 -8.74 5.91
N PRO A 161 -31.84 -9.23 5.19
CA PRO A 161 -32.16 -8.72 3.86
C PRO A 161 -32.37 -7.20 3.92
N SER A 162 -31.77 -6.48 2.98
CA SER A 162 -31.83 -5.02 2.96
C SER A 162 -31.75 -4.49 1.54
N THR A 163 -32.52 -3.46 1.24
CA THR A 163 -32.43 -2.67 0.02
C THR A 163 -31.42 -1.54 0.11
N GLU A 164 -30.82 -1.31 1.31
CA GLU A 164 -29.77 -0.32 1.49
C GLU A 164 -28.50 -0.73 0.72
N VAL A 165 -28.10 0.10 -0.24
CA VAL A 165 -26.93 -0.12 -1.09
C VAL A 165 -25.64 0.40 -0.44
N ASP A 166 -25.75 1.37 0.47
CA ASP A 166 -24.63 1.93 1.21
C ASP A 166 -24.25 1.00 2.36
N LEU A 167 -23.17 0.26 2.19
CA LEU A 167 -22.69 -0.68 3.20
C LEU A 167 -22.31 0.00 4.53
N THR A 168 -22.04 1.30 4.53
CA THR A 168 -21.76 2.07 5.75
C THR A 168 -23.02 2.31 6.59
N LYS A 169 -24.21 2.14 5.99
CA LYS A 169 -25.51 2.32 6.63
C LYS A 169 -26.27 1.01 6.80
N ARG A 170 -25.93 0.01 5.98
CA ARG A 170 -26.63 -1.28 6.02
C ARG A 170 -26.35 -2.00 7.33
N SER A 171 -27.44 -2.42 8.03
CA SER A 171 -27.36 -3.16 9.29
C SER A 171 -26.45 -4.38 9.16
N GLY A 172 -25.63 -4.63 10.17
CA GLY A 172 -24.60 -5.68 10.17
C GLY A 172 -23.37 -5.34 9.36
N CYS A 173 -23.51 -4.85 8.13
CA CYS A 173 -22.36 -4.45 7.31
C CYS A 173 -21.63 -3.21 7.86
N ALA A 174 -22.38 -2.27 8.43
CA ALA A 174 -21.87 -1.00 8.95
C ALA A 174 -20.79 -1.19 10.02
N THR A 175 -20.83 -2.27 10.81
CA THR A 175 -19.84 -2.58 11.84
C THR A 175 -18.40 -2.53 11.31
N CYS A 176 -18.16 -3.07 10.12
CA CYS A 176 -16.85 -3.05 9.47
C CYS A 176 -16.75 -1.90 8.44
N HIS A 177 -17.80 -1.72 7.64
CA HIS A 177 -17.75 -0.82 6.49
C HIS A 177 -17.76 0.66 6.87
N ALA A 178 -18.26 1.05 8.06
CA ALA A 178 -18.14 2.42 8.56
C ALA A 178 -16.66 2.89 8.67
N THR A 179 -15.73 1.97 8.90
CA THR A 179 -14.29 2.25 8.91
C THR A 179 -13.63 1.88 7.58
N LEU A 180 -13.98 0.72 7.02
CA LEU A 180 -13.32 0.18 5.83
C LEU A 180 -13.54 1.06 4.60
N GLU A 181 -14.77 1.56 4.37
CA GLU A 181 -15.05 2.35 3.17
C GLU A 181 -14.34 3.71 3.16
N PRO A 182 -14.36 4.52 4.25
CA PRO A 182 -13.58 5.74 4.30
C PRO A 182 -12.06 5.52 4.13
N MET A 183 -11.53 4.40 4.64
CA MET A 183 -10.12 4.04 4.42
C MET A 183 -9.89 3.61 2.97
N SER A 184 -10.79 2.82 2.39
CA SER A 184 -10.67 2.36 1.01
C SER A 184 -10.74 3.50 0.01
N ALA A 185 -11.44 4.58 0.35
CA ALA A 185 -11.56 5.78 -0.47
C ALA A 185 -10.20 6.40 -0.82
N PHE A 186 -9.20 6.31 0.05
CA PHE A 186 -7.85 6.80 -0.25
C PHE A 186 -7.18 6.05 -1.42
N PHE A 187 -7.66 4.87 -1.78
CA PHE A 187 -7.15 4.11 -2.92
C PHE A 187 -8.01 4.26 -4.18
N THR A 188 -9.05 5.08 -4.14
CA THR A 188 -9.98 5.25 -5.27
C THR A 188 -9.30 5.67 -6.56
N ARG A 189 -8.26 6.50 -6.48
CA ARG A 189 -7.51 6.99 -7.64
C ARG A 189 -6.43 6.05 -8.13
N VAL A 190 -6.10 5.00 -7.37
CA VAL A 190 -5.18 3.93 -7.79
C VAL A 190 -6.02 2.77 -8.26
N LEU A 191 -6.07 2.54 -9.57
CA LEU A 191 -6.95 1.53 -10.15
C LEU A 191 -6.73 0.15 -9.54
N GLU A 192 -7.83 -0.58 -9.39
CA GLU A 192 -7.79 -1.97 -8.91
C GLU A 192 -7.16 -2.86 -9.97
N SER A 193 -6.30 -3.78 -9.53
CA SER A 193 -5.56 -4.69 -10.41
C SER A 193 -4.68 -3.99 -11.46
N ASP A 194 -4.34 -2.74 -11.23
CA ASP A 194 -3.52 -1.92 -12.14
C ASP A 194 -2.61 -0.98 -11.31
N TRP A 195 -1.63 -0.35 -11.96
CA TRP A 195 -0.70 0.63 -11.38
C TRP A 195 -0.90 2.03 -11.98
N THR A 196 -2.06 2.28 -12.54
CA THR A 196 -2.43 3.56 -13.11
C THR A 196 -3.16 4.42 -12.10
N TYR A 197 -3.11 5.72 -12.33
CA TYR A 197 -3.65 6.74 -11.46
C TYR A 197 -4.68 7.59 -12.20
N LEU A 198 -5.79 7.90 -11.53
CA LEU A 198 -6.85 8.77 -12.02
C LEU A 198 -6.61 10.20 -11.55
N PRO A 199 -6.09 11.13 -12.40
CA PRO A 199 -5.83 12.50 -12.00
C PRO A 199 -7.14 13.24 -11.69
N ALA A 200 -7.12 14.07 -10.63
CA ALA A 200 -8.32 14.79 -10.17
C ALA A 200 -8.86 15.77 -11.22
N ALA A 201 -7.98 16.34 -12.04
CA ALA A 201 -8.38 17.28 -13.10
C ALA A 201 -9.33 16.63 -14.11
N ASN A 202 -9.08 15.37 -14.45
CA ASN A 202 -9.86 14.65 -15.45
C ASN A 202 -10.95 13.76 -14.81
N PHE A 203 -10.69 13.31 -13.59
CA PHE A 203 -11.58 12.42 -12.83
C PHE A 203 -11.86 13.03 -11.44
N PRO A 204 -12.64 14.12 -11.34
CA PRO A 204 -13.01 14.67 -10.04
C PRO A 204 -13.77 13.63 -9.21
N ALA A 205 -13.58 13.65 -7.90
CA ALA A 205 -14.22 12.66 -7.02
C ALA A 205 -15.75 12.84 -6.95
N ASP A 206 -16.25 14.06 -7.15
CA ASP A 206 -17.65 14.36 -7.45
C ASP A 206 -17.70 15.09 -8.80
N ASN A 207 -18.39 14.53 -9.79
CA ASN A 207 -18.38 15.02 -11.16
C ASN A 207 -19.78 15.54 -11.58
N GLU A 208 -19.90 16.84 -11.70
CA GLU A 208 -21.15 17.51 -12.11
C GLU A 208 -21.71 16.96 -13.45
N LYS A 209 -20.85 16.56 -14.39
CA LYS A 209 -21.26 16.00 -15.70
C LYS A 209 -21.86 14.60 -15.60
N CYS A 210 -21.65 13.93 -14.47
CA CYS A 210 -22.14 12.57 -14.24
C CYS A 210 -23.31 12.51 -13.26
N LYS A 211 -23.87 13.67 -12.86
CA LYS A 211 -25.10 13.74 -12.07
C LYS A 211 -26.34 13.46 -12.89
N GLY A 212 -27.39 12.99 -12.24
CA GLY A 212 -28.70 12.78 -12.85
C GLY A 212 -29.09 11.31 -13.00
N ASP A 213 -29.91 11.03 -14.01
CA ASP A 213 -30.47 9.69 -14.24
C ASP A 213 -29.37 8.68 -14.66
N PRO A 214 -29.10 7.64 -13.85
CA PRO A 214 -28.10 6.64 -14.17
C PRO A 214 -28.30 5.93 -15.52
N LEU A 215 -29.56 5.85 -15.99
CA LEU A 215 -29.87 5.21 -17.27
C LEU A 215 -29.40 6.08 -18.46
N LYS A 216 -29.37 7.39 -18.27
CA LYS A 216 -28.96 8.37 -19.28
C LYS A 216 -27.48 8.75 -19.19
N MET A 217 -26.74 8.20 -18.23
CA MET A 217 -25.31 8.48 -18.08
C MET A 217 -24.51 8.07 -19.32
N SER A 218 -23.51 8.87 -19.64
CA SER A 218 -22.50 8.53 -20.66
C SER A 218 -21.75 7.23 -20.29
N THR A 219 -21.20 6.57 -21.29
CA THR A 219 -20.38 5.38 -21.08
C THR A 219 -19.19 5.67 -20.13
N GLN A 220 -18.62 6.85 -20.22
CA GLN A 220 -17.53 7.32 -19.36
C GLN A 220 -17.98 7.44 -17.89
N CYS A 221 -19.13 8.08 -17.66
CA CYS A 221 -19.69 8.18 -16.30
C CYS A 221 -19.99 6.79 -15.72
N LYS A 222 -20.58 5.89 -16.49
CA LYS A 222 -20.85 4.52 -16.07
C LYS A 222 -19.58 3.73 -15.73
N ALA A 223 -18.47 4.05 -16.39
CA ALA A 223 -17.20 3.36 -16.16
C ALA A 223 -16.52 3.75 -14.85
N TYR A 224 -16.49 5.04 -14.55
CA TYR A 224 -15.70 5.57 -13.44
C TYR A 224 -16.52 5.97 -12.21
N TYR A 225 -17.81 6.25 -12.38
CA TYR A 225 -18.67 6.74 -11.31
C TYR A 225 -19.68 5.67 -10.87
N ASP A 226 -19.96 5.65 -9.59
CA ASP A 226 -20.83 4.63 -9.01
C ASP A 226 -22.30 5.03 -9.20
N PRO A 227 -23.09 4.26 -9.98
CA PRO A 227 -24.51 4.57 -10.21
C PRO A 227 -25.34 4.59 -8.93
N ALA A 228 -24.96 3.84 -7.89
CA ALA A 228 -25.68 3.80 -6.62
C ALA A 228 -25.62 5.12 -5.85
N PHE A 229 -24.59 5.93 -6.13
CA PHE A 229 -24.38 7.24 -5.52
C PHE A 229 -24.57 8.40 -6.50
N THR A 230 -24.94 8.09 -7.75
CA THR A 230 -25.26 9.14 -8.72
C THR A 230 -26.69 9.60 -8.51
N GLY A 231 -26.88 10.90 -8.35
CA GLY A 231 -28.17 11.51 -8.16
C GLY A 231 -28.11 13.01 -8.43
N ALA A 232 -29.18 13.72 -8.11
CA ALA A 232 -29.23 15.18 -8.30
C ALA A 232 -28.16 15.93 -7.51
N SER A 233 -27.66 15.36 -6.42
CA SER A 233 -26.72 16.00 -5.49
C SER A 233 -25.28 15.50 -5.58
N GLN A 234 -25.04 14.27 -6.03
CA GLN A 234 -23.70 13.67 -6.05
C GLN A 234 -23.51 12.75 -7.24
N SER A 235 -22.27 12.70 -7.74
CA SER A 235 -21.82 11.70 -8.70
C SER A 235 -20.42 11.27 -8.31
N LEU A 236 -20.33 10.24 -7.47
CA LEU A 236 -19.10 9.85 -6.82
C LEU A 236 -18.26 8.90 -7.68
N LEU A 237 -16.97 9.20 -7.77
CA LEU A 237 -15.98 8.28 -8.32
C LEU A 237 -16.09 6.93 -7.59
N ARG A 238 -16.03 5.83 -8.35
CA ARG A 238 -16.22 4.47 -7.80
C ARG A 238 -15.28 4.20 -6.62
N GLY A 239 -15.86 3.93 -5.46
CA GLY A 239 -15.15 3.65 -4.22
C GLY A 239 -14.92 4.87 -3.32
N ALA A 240 -15.35 6.06 -3.70
CA ALA A 240 -15.25 7.24 -2.83
C ALA A 240 -16.22 7.18 -1.61
N TYR A 241 -17.36 6.51 -1.72
CA TYR A 241 -18.34 6.29 -0.64
C TYR A 241 -18.64 7.55 0.19
N GLY A 242 -18.85 8.70 -0.46
CA GLY A 242 -19.04 9.98 0.23
C GLY A 242 -17.77 10.60 0.85
N SER A 243 -16.66 9.89 0.83
CA SER A 243 -15.36 10.35 1.37
C SER A 243 -14.50 11.03 0.29
N VAL A 244 -15.04 12.07 -0.35
CA VAL A 244 -14.38 12.81 -1.45
C VAL A 244 -13.00 13.32 -1.03
N ALA A 245 -12.90 13.93 0.15
CA ALA A 245 -11.62 14.42 0.67
C ALA A 245 -10.57 13.31 0.83
N ASN A 246 -10.98 12.10 1.21
CA ASN A 246 -10.07 10.97 1.31
C ASN A 246 -9.63 10.49 -0.08
N ALA A 247 -10.56 10.41 -1.04
CA ALA A 247 -10.26 10.05 -2.41
C ALA A 247 -9.24 11.03 -3.04
N ASP A 248 -9.40 12.32 -2.81
CA ASP A 248 -8.50 13.36 -3.31
C ASP A 248 -7.14 13.36 -2.61
N ALA A 249 -7.11 13.10 -1.30
CA ALA A 249 -5.87 12.97 -0.55
C ALA A 249 -5.03 11.74 -0.97
N GLY A 250 -5.68 10.70 -1.50
CA GLY A 250 -5.03 9.50 -2.00
C GLY A 250 -4.22 8.71 -0.96
N PRO A 251 -3.44 7.71 -1.38
CA PRO A 251 -2.62 6.90 -0.47
C PRO A 251 -1.68 7.72 0.41
N SER A 252 -1.19 8.87 -0.07
CA SER A 252 -0.34 9.77 0.72
C SER A 252 -1.09 10.39 1.90
N GLY A 253 -2.37 10.74 1.72
CA GLY A 253 -3.21 11.24 2.81
C GLY A 253 -3.47 10.18 3.88
N LEU A 254 -3.70 8.92 3.47
CA LEU A 254 -3.83 7.81 4.41
C LEU A 254 -2.52 7.59 5.17
N ALA A 255 -1.39 7.54 4.45
CA ALA A 255 -0.06 7.38 5.03
C ALA A 255 0.24 8.43 6.11
N ALA A 256 -0.05 9.70 5.82
CA ALA A 256 0.14 10.79 6.77
C ALA A 256 -0.73 10.61 8.03
N LYS A 257 -2.01 10.24 7.86
CA LYS A 257 -2.91 9.97 9.00
C LYS A 257 -2.43 8.81 9.86
N ILE A 258 -2.02 7.70 9.25
CA ILE A 258 -1.54 6.52 9.98
C ILE A 258 -0.22 6.85 10.70
N ALA A 259 0.74 7.46 10.00
CA ALA A 259 2.05 7.82 10.57
C ALA A 259 1.96 8.81 11.75
N ALA A 260 0.89 9.60 11.82
CA ALA A 260 0.61 10.53 12.90
C ALA A 260 -0.23 9.92 14.02
N SER A 261 -0.80 8.73 13.83
CA SER A 261 -1.67 8.10 14.81
C SER A 261 -0.87 7.43 15.94
N PRO A 262 -1.40 7.40 17.17
CA PRO A 262 -0.75 6.71 18.30
C PRO A 262 -0.70 5.19 18.11
N GLU A 263 -1.58 4.63 17.28
CA GLU A 263 -1.60 3.21 16.97
C GLU A 263 -0.38 2.77 16.16
N PHE A 264 0.20 3.64 15.34
CA PHE A 264 1.34 3.29 14.49
C PHE A 264 2.57 2.85 15.31
N PRO A 265 3.12 3.66 16.24
CA PRO A 265 4.27 3.23 17.06
C PRO A 265 3.94 2.01 17.91
N SER A 266 2.73 1.92 18.46
CA SER A 266 2.30 0.78 19.26
C SER A 266 2.30 -0.51 18.43
N CYS A 267 1.77 -0.45 17.20
CA CYS A 267 1.74 -1.59 16.29
C CYS A 267 3.15 -1.98 15.81
N VAL A 268 4.02 -1.01 15.51
CA VAL A 268 5.42 -1.30 15.14
C VAL A 268 6.13 -2.03 16.29
N VAL A 269 6.00 -1.54 17.51
CA VAL A 269 6.60 -2.19 18.69
C VAL A 269 6.04 -3.59 18.89
N GLN A 270 4.73 -3.77 18.80
CA GLN A 270 4.10 -5.08 18.92
C GLN A 270 4.66 -6.08 17.90
N ASN A 271 4.78 -5.69 16.65
CA ASN A 271 5.25 -6.55 15.57
C ASN A 271 6.75 -6.86 15.71
N VAL A 272 7.57 -5.84 15.98
CA VAL A 272 9.02 -6.01 16.15
C VAL A 272 9.32 -6.85 17.39
N ALA A 273 8.79 -6.48 18.55
CA ALA A 273 9.05 -7.22 19.77
C ALA A 273 8.50 -8.65 19.71
N GLY A 274 7.30 -8.83 19.14
CA GLY A 274 6.72 -10.17 18.92
C GLY A 274 7.61 -11.05 18.05
N SER A 275 8.17 -10.50 16.97
CA SER A 275 9.11 -11.22 16.10
C SER A 275 10.40 -11.62 16.81
N PHE A 276 10.98 -10.72 17.61
CA PHE A 276 12.21 -10.99 18.36
C PHE A 276 12.01 -11.96 19.53
N LEU A 277 10.81 -11.96 20.14
CA LEU A 277 10.47 -12.87 21.21
C LEU A 277 9.94 -14.23 20.72
N GLY A 278 9.67 -14.36 19.43
CA GLY A 278 9.09 -15.56 18.82
C GLY A 278 7.64 -15.83 19.25
N ARG A 279 6.96 -14.83 19.85
CA ARG A 279 5.57 -14.93 20.30
C ARG A 279 4.85 -13.57 20.25
N PRO A 280 3.51 -13.55 20.16
CA PRO A 280 2.75 -12.32 20.35
C PRO A 280 2.96 -11.73 21.75
N LEU A 281 2.87 -10.40 21.86
CA LEU A 281 2.88 -9.72 23.16
C LEU A 281 1.53 -9.91 23.86
N GLY A 282 1.58 -10.33 25.13
CA GLY A 282 0.43 -10.50 26.00
C GLY A 282 0.20 -9.31 26.94
N ALA A 283 -0.77 -9.46 27.85
CA ALA A 283 -1.08 -8.44 28.86
C ALA A 283 0.11 -8.17 29.79
N ASP A 284 0.86 -9.21 30.15
CA ASP A 284 2.03 -9.10 31.03
C ASP A 284 3.18 -8.33 30.37
N ASP A 285 3.21 -8.21 29.06
CA ASP A 285 4.20 -7.43 28.33
C ASP A 285 3.87 -5.93 28.28
N ALA A 286 2.72 -5.49 28.78
CA ALA A 286 2.28 -4.10 28.68
C ALA A 286 3.29 -3.07 29.22
N PRO A 287 3.97 -3.29 30.38
CA PRO A 287 4.98 -2.35 30.84
C PRO A 287 6.21 -2.27 29.94
N MET A 288 6.66 -3.39 29.38
CA MET A 288 7.75 -3.44 28.42
C MET A 288 7.35 -2.71 27.13
N ARG A 289 6.16 -3.00 26.60
CA ARG A 289 5.64 -2.35 25.39
C ARG A 289 5.61 -0.83 25.56
N ALA A 290 5.10 -0.31 26.67
CA ALA A 290 5.04 1.13 26.92
C ALA A 290 6.44 1.78 26.95
N ARG A 291 7.45 1.13 27.52
CA ARG A 291 8.84 1.63 27.49
C ARG A 291 9.41 1.64 26.08
N LEU A 292 9.19 0.58 25.32
CA LEU A 292 9.65 0.46 23.94
C LEU A 292 8.97 1.47 23.02
N GLU A 293 7.66 1.68 23.16
CA GLU A 293 6.92 2.72 22.42
C GLU A 293 7.49 4.11 22.71
N LYS A 294 7.70 4.44 23.99
CA LYS A 294 8.31 5.71 24.37
C LYS A 294 9.70 5.87 23.77
N THR A 295 10.55 4.86 23.85
CA THR A 295 11.90 4.89 23.29
C THR A 295 11.87 5.06 21.76
N PHE A 296 10.95 4.40 21.07
CA PHE A 296 10.79 4.49 19.64
C PHE A 296 10.35 5.89 19.19
N VAL A 297 9.36 6.46 19.88
CA VAL A 297 8.84 7.81 19.58
C VAL A 297 9.88 8.88 19.90
N ASP A 298 10.44 8.87 21.11
CA ASP A 298 11.45 9.85 21.55
C ASP A 298 12.74 9.75 20.72
N GLY A 299 13.06 8.55 20.23
CA GLY A 299 14.18 8.31 19.31
C GLY A 299 13.92 8.74 17.87
N GLY A 300 12.81 9.45 17.58
CA GLY A 300 12.47 9.90 16.23
C GLY A 300 12.07 8.78 15.30
N PHE A 301 11.38 7.77 15.81
CA PHE A 301 10.91 6.60 15.07
C PHE A 301 12.04 5.78 14.42
N LYS A 302 13.19 5.68 15.10
CA LYS A 302 14.35 4.93 14.61
C LYS A 302 14.26 3.46 15.03
N LEU A 303 14.25 2.53 14.04
CA LEU A 303 14.23 1.10 14.33
C LEU A 303 15.44 0.65 15.15
N ARG A 304 16.62 1.23 14.94
CA ARG A 304 17.81 0.91 15.74
C ARG A 304 17.62 1.23 17.22
N ALA A 305 17.01 2.36 17.54
CA ALA A 305 16.71 2.73 18.93
C ALA A 305 15.78 1.70 19.57
N LEU A 306 14.72 1.32 18.85
CA LEU A 306 13.77 0.30 19.29
C LEU A 306 14.44 -1.05 19.53
N VAL A 307 15.21 -1.55 18.54
CA VAL A 307 15.89 -2.85 18.65
C VAL A 307 16.92 -2.85 19.78
N LYS A 308 17.72 -1.78 19.91
CA LYS A 308 18.66 -1.65 21.03
C LYS A 308 17.93 -1.73 22.38
N ALA A 309 16.84 -1.02 22.57
CA ALA A 309 16.06 -1.08 23.80
C ALA A 309 15.50 -2.49 24.03
N LEU A 310 14.97 -3.12 23.00
CA LEU A 310 14.37 -4.45 23.08
C LEU A 310 15.37 -5.53 23.53
N VAL A 311 16.58 -5.55 22.99
CA VAL A 311 17.60 -6.56 23.38
C VAL A 311 18.08 -6.41 24.83
N HIS A 312 17.86 -5.25 25.45
CA HIS A 312 18.11 -5.02 26.86
C HIS A 312 16.95 -5.43 27.78
N GLU A 313 15.77 -5.69 27.23
CA GLU A 313 14.63 -6.14 28.04
C GLU A 313 14.84 -7.56 28.59
N ALA A 314 14.44 -7.76 29.85
CA ALA A 314 14.56 -9.06 30.54
C ALA A 314 13.82 -10.18 29.76
N ALA A 315 12.67 -9.86 29.19
CA ALA A 315 11.89 -10.80 28.38
C ALA A 315 12.66 -11.32 27.15
N TYR A 316 13.40 -10.44 26.44
CA TYR A 316 14.23 -10.85 25.31
C TYR A 316 15.40 -11.74 25.76
N ARG A 317 16.11 -11.33 26.82
CA ARG A 317 17.25 -12.09 27.34
C ARG A 317 16.83 -13.47 27.83
N SER A 318 15.72 -13.56 28.56
CA SER A 318 15.15 -14.83 29.00
C SER A 318 14.74 -15.74 27.83
N ALA A 319 14.06 -15.19 26.82
CA ALA A 319 13.62 -15.97 25.65
C ALA A 319 14.79 -16.54 24.82
N ASN A 320 15.96 -15.88 24.86
CA ASN A 320 17.14 -16.29 24.11
C ASN A 320 18.23 -16.95 24.99
N ASN A 321 17.89 -17.35 26.21
CA ASN A 321 18.82 -17.96 27.18
C ASN A 321 20.10 -17.12 27.43
N LEU A 322 20.01 -15.80 27.32
CA LEU A 322 21.12 -14.90 27.62
C LEU A 322 21.17 -14.63 29.11
N THR A 323 22.08 -15.30 29.79
CA THR A 323 22.34 -15.02 31.22
C THR A 323 23.04 -13.67 31.39
N SER A 324 22.91 -13.05 32.57
CA SER A 324 23.49 -11.74 32.88
C SER A 324 25.02 -11.69 32.71
N ASP A 325 25.67 -12.83 32.74
CA ASP A 325 27.13 -12.94 32.70
C ASP A 325 27.67 -13.04 31.28
N ALA A 326 27.00 -13.75 30.38
CA ALA A 326 27.38 -13.85 28.95
C ALA A 326 27.36 -12.49 28.22
N TRP A 327 26.64 -11.50 28.75
CA TRP A 327 26.53 -10.18 28.13
C TRP A 327 27.61 -9.21 28.56
N ARG A 328 28.06 -9.33 29.83
CA ARG A 328 29.13 -8.48 30.38
C ARG A 328 30.48 -8.75 29.75
N ASP A 329 30.71 -9.99 29.32
CA ASP A 329 31.98 -10.39 28.69
C ASP A 329 32.15 -9.84 27.25
N SER A 330 31.06 -9.44 26.59
CA SER A 330 31.12 -8.86 25.23
C SER A 330 31.35 -7.34 25.21
N GLU A 331 31.05 -6.61 26.30
CA GLU A 331 31.31 -5.17 26.42
C GLU A 331 32.57 -4.86 27.27
N GLY A 332 33.21 -5.87 27.79
CA GLY A 332 34.39 -5.75 28.65
C GLY A 332 35.74 -5.82 27.97
N LYS A 333 35.78 -5.66 26.63
CA LYS A 333 37.06 -5.60 25.90
C LYS A 333 37.07 -4.45 24.90
#